data_8a69e96276a92a0e0331e5fa8bec1c85
#
_entry.id   8a69e96276a92a0e0331e5fa8bec1c85
#
_cell.length_a   1.000
_cell.length_b   1.000
_cell.length_c   1.000
_cell.angle_alpha   90.00
_cell.angle_beta   90.00
_cell.angle_gamma   90.00
#
_symmetry.space_group_name_H-M   'P 1'
#
loop_
_entity.id
_entity.type
_entity.pdbx_description
1 polymer ?
#
loop_
_entity_poly.entity_id
_entity_poly.type
_entity_poly.pdbx_seq_one_letter_code
_entity_poly.pdbx_strand_id
1 'polypeptide(L)'
;MESVSQKGKKPVFIYDGDCGFCRLWIARWSPLTEEEVVYRPSQEVGENYPQISPEYFESSVYFVDPEGSFCSGAQAVFKALSYAPNGKWLLRAYERVPGFAPVAEWGYRQVAANRKIFSALTRWIWGGSLDAPTWFLTRRVFLFLLGLVYFLAFLSLWTQIEGLVGRDGILPAESYLTDAKTYWGSDRFWNLPTLFWFHAGDGFLQAICLLGVGVSLCVMANRAVGLGLLVMWGFYLSLFNVAQPFLGFQWDTLLLETGFLALFLVPWRRNKGKSRQPPPSPIILFLFRFLLFRVVFTSGLVKIISQDPTWNDFTALYYHYETQPLPTWIGWYVHQLPHGFQEFSVACVFIIQLGVVFLIFGPRRIRYIGCAVLVFHEVLILLTGNYCFFNLLTIALCLLLLDDTVFSRWLPGNWEFSGHKEKKLGSVRKKRLVTGMSVGALGICIMLYAVPLLITSGNYPSIYVAIANGIRPLHLFNSYGLFAVMTTSRPEIIILGSDDRENWFPYEFKWKPGIVTNKPEFVAPHQPRLDWQMWFAALSNYERNPWLIQFMIRLLQGSPPVIELLENNPYPENPPKYMQALVYDYRFSDSETRNRTGSWWNRKLLRPYTPILQLPE
;
A
#
# COMPACT_ATOMS: atom_id res chain seq x y z
N MET A 1 -37.98 -49.03 -32.38
CA MET A 1 -37.69 -48.08 -31.28
C MET A 1 -36.23 -48.21 -30.95
N GLU A 2 -35.39 -47.50 -31.69
CA GLU A 2 -33.95 -47.51 -31.47
C GLU A 2 -33.57 -46.55 -30.34
N SER A 3 -33.06 -47.07 -29.25
CA SER A 3 -32.42 -46.33 -28.20
C SER A 3 -31.05 -45.82 -28.70
N VAL A 4 -31.03 -44.63 -29.28
CA VAL A 4 -29.78 -43.97 -29.63
C VAL A 4 -29.05 -43.63 -28.32
N SER A 5 -28.00 -44.37 -28.05
CA SER A 5 -27.02 -44.13 -27.00
C SER A 5 -26.48 -42.70 -27.08
N GLN A 6 -26.88 -41.82 -26.15
CA GLN A 6 -26.46 -40.41 -26.08
C GLN A 6 -25.16 -40.23 -25.25
N LYS A 7 -24.22 -41.15 -25.34
CA LYS A 7 -22.89 -40.96 -24.75
C LYS A 7 -22.12 -39.88 -25.53
N GLY A 8 -22.12 -38.64 -25.04
CA GLY A 8 -21.34 -37.51 -25.57
C GLY A 8 -22.05 -36.17 -25.67
N LYS A 9 -23.31 -36.05 -25.30
CA LYS A 9 -24.01 -34.74 -25.26
C LYS A 9 -23.61 -33.98 -24.00
N LYS A 10 -23.26 -32.68 -24.17
CA LYS A 10 -23.02 -31.75 -23.06
C LYS A 10 -24.34 -31.38 -22.41
N PRO A 11 -24.38 -31.07 -21.07
CA PRO A 11 -25.57 -30.56 -20.43
C PRO A 11 -25.99 -29.20 -21.01
N VAL A 12 -27.30 -28.95 -21.01
CA VAL A 12 -27.89 -27.73 -21.58
C VAL A 12 -28.52 -26.87 -20.47
N PHE A 13 -28.16 -25.60 -20.45
CA PHE A 13 -28.79 -24.60 -19.59
C PHE A 13 -29.74 -23.74 -20.46
N ILE A 14 -31.03 -23.81 -20.18
CA ILE A 14 -32.08 -23.12 -20.92
C ILE A 14 -32.50 -21.88 -20.14
N TYR A 15 -32.53 -20.75 -20.81
CA TYR A 15 -32.89 -19.45 -20.23
C TYR A 15 -33.80 -18.64 -21.16
N ASP A 16 -34.49 -17.67 -20.58
CA ASP A 16 -35.29 -16.72 -21.35
C ASP A 16 -34.36 -15.76 -22.13
N GLY A 17 -34.31 -15.91 -23.46
CA GLY A 17 -33.48 -15.11 -24.36
C GLY A 17 -33.88 -13.64 -24.46
N ASP A 18 -35.11 -13.27 -24.14
CA ASP A 18 -35.61 -11.88 -24.16
C ASP A 18 -35.33 -11.15 -22.83
N CYS A 19 -35.04 -11.92 -21.78
CA CYS A 19 -34.70 -11.38 -20.48
C CYS A 19 -33.30 -10.75 -20.44
N GLY A 20 -33.20 -9.44 -20.40
CA GLY A 20 -31.91 -8.73 -20.30
C GLY A 20 -31.08 -9.07 -19.06
N PHE A 21 -31.72 -9.42 -17.93
CA PHE A 21 -31.06 -9.90 -16.73
C PHE A 21 -30.40 -11.29 -16.97
N CYS A 22 -31.16 -12.20 -17.56
CA CYS A 22 -30.66 -13.55 -17.86
C CYS A 22 -29.44 -13.48 -18.79
N ARG A 23 -29.53 -12.73 -19.90
CA ARG A 23 -28.41 -12.54 -20.83
C ARG A 23 -27.14 -12.00 -20.17
N LEU A 24 -27.26 -11.05 -19.24
CA LEU A 24 -26.13 -10.49 -18.48
C LEU A 24 -25.41 -11.59 -17.68
N TRP A 25 -26.18 -12.42 -16.96
CA TRP A 25 -25.58 -13.48 -16.13
C TRP A 25 -25.06 -14.64 -16.95
N ILE A 26 -25.72 -15.02 -18.06
CA ILE A 26 -25.23 -16.02 -18.99
C ILE A 26 -23.90 -15.59 -19.62
N ALA A 27 -23.74 -14.35 -20.03
CA ALA A 27 -22.48 -13.80 -20.52
C ALA A 27 -21.35 -13.96 -19.49
N ARG A 28 -21.68 -13.94 -18.19
CA ARG A 28 -20.72 -14.19 -17.09
C ARG A 28 -20.45 -15.68 -16.87
N TRP A 29 -21.48 -16.53 -16.89
CA TRP A 29 -21.35 -17.95 -16.56
C TRP A 29 -20.78 -18.80 -17.69
N SER A 30 -21.15 -18.51 -18.93
CA SER A 30 -20.68 -19.26 -20.09
C SER A 30 -19.14 -19.35 -20.18
N PRO A 31 -18.37 -18.26 -20.03
CA PRO A 31 -16.91 -18.35 -19.98
C PRO A 31 -16.37 -19.11 -18.76
N LEU A 32 -17.10 -19.09 -17.61
CA LEU A 32 -16.66 -19.79 -16.40
C LEU A 32 -16.77 -21.30 -16.50
N THR A 33 -17.77 -21.79 -17.23
CA THR A 33 -18.01 -23.23 -17.45
C THR A 33 -17.22 -23.79 -18.64
N GLU A 34 -16.39 -22.98 -19.32
CA GLU A 34 -15.42 -23.38 -20.33
C GLU A 34 -16.01 -24.31 -21.43
N GLU A 35 -17.22 -24.02 -21.88
CA GLU A 35 -17.97 -24.81 -22.87
C GLU A 35 -18.40 -26.24 -22.42
N GLU A 36 -18.22 -26.58 -21.15
CA GLU A 36 -18.72 -27.85 -20.59
C GLU A 36 -20.26 -27.81 -20.45
N VAL A 37 -20.87 -26.64 -20.41
CA VAL A 37 -22.31 -26.42 -20.38
C VAL A 37 -22.72 -25.60 -21.62
N VAL A 38 -23.74 -26.05 -22.33
CA VAL A 38 -24.31 -25.37 -23.51
C VAL A 38 -25.44 -24.46 -23.04
N TYR A 39 -25.31 -23.15 -23.23
CA TYR A 39 -26.33 -22.17 -22.87
C TYR A 39 -27.18 -21.85 -24.11
N ARG A 40 -28.52 -22.05 -24.03
CA ARG A 40 -29.45 -21.81 -25.13
C ARG A 40 -30.66 -21.01 -24.66
N PRO A 41 -31.12 -20.05 -25.46
CA PRO A 41 -32.40 -19.38 -25.19
C PRO A 41 -33.55 -20.37 -25.42
N SER A 42 -34.58 -20.25 -24.57
CA SER A 42 -35.79 -21.10 -24.66
C SER A 42 -36.50 -20.96 -25.99
N GLN A 43 -36.44 -19.77 -26.61
CA GLN A 43 -37.02 -19.46 -27.91
C GLN A 43 -36.38 -20.32 -29.05
N GLU A 44 -35.14 -20.81 -28.88
CA GLU A 44 -34.44 -21.64 -29.87
C GLU A 44 -34.68 -23.15 -29.65
N VAL A 45 -34.84 -23.57 -28.39
CA VAL A 45 -34.78 -25.00 -28.06
C VAL A 45 -35.97 -25.52 -27.25
N GLY A 46 -36.93 -24.64 -26.89
CA GLY A 46 -38.06 -25.04 -26.04
C GLY A 46 -38.89 -26.17 -26.61
N GLU A 47 -39.08 -26.20 -27.93
CA GLU A 47 -39.80 -27.27 -28.61
C GLU A 47 -39.15 -28.65 -28.48
N ASN A 48 -37.85 -28.70 -28.22
CA ASN A 48 -37.13 -29.97 -28.03
C ASN A 48 -37.36 -30.57 -26.62
N TYR A 49 -38.04 -29.82 -25.73
CA TYR A 49 -38.30 -30.22 -24.35
C TYR A 49 -39.81 -30.15 -24.03
N PRO A 50 -40.67 -30.95 -24.69
CA PRO A 50 -42.12 -30.86 -24.55
C PRO A 50 -42.64 -31.18 -23.14
N GLN A 51 -41.80 -31.74 -22.28
CA GLN A 51 -42.12 -31.97 -20.86
C GLN A 51 -42.09 -30.70 -20.02
N ILE A 52 -41.62 -29.55 -20.55
CA ILE A 52 -41.61 -28.26 -19.89
C ILE A 52 -42.55 -27.32 -20.65
N SER A 53 -43.66 -26.89 -20.01
CA SER A 53 -44.59 -25.97 -20.63
C SER A 53 -43.89 -24.64 -20.98
N PRO A 54 -44.18 -24.05 -22.17
CA PRO A 54 -43.58 -22.77 -22.59
C PRO A 54 -43.65 -21.64 -21.56
N GLU A 55 -44.73 -21.55 -20.80
CA GLU A 55 -44.95 -20.54 -19.76
C GLU A 55 -43.95 -20.61 -18.62
N TYR A 56 -43.42 -21.82 -18.35
CA TYR A 56 -42.42 -22.00 -17.31
C TYR A 56 -41.03 -21.51 -17.70
N PHE A 57 -40.69 -21.48 -18.99
CA PHE A 57 -39.43 -20.90 -19.46
C PHE A 57 -39.36 -19.38 -19.25
N GLU A 58 -40.49 -18.68 -19.27
CA GLU A 58 -40.52 -17.25 -18.94
C GLU A 58 -40.32 -16.98 -17.44
N SER A 59 -40.73 -17.92 -16.59
CA SER A 59 -40.68 -17.76 -15.14
C SER A 59 -39.40 -18.28 -14.51
N SER A 60 -38.75 -19.29 -15.09
CA SER A 60 -37.60 -19.97 -14.50
C SER A 60 -36.58 -20.44 -15.55
N VAL A 61 -35.32 -20.61 -15.11
CA VAL A 61 -34.27 -21.27 -15.89
C VAL A 61 -34.25 -22.76 -15.63
N TYR A 62 -33.77 -23.54 -16.60
CA TYR A 62 -33.70 -24.99 -16.54
C TYR A 62 -32.29 -25.49 -16.87
N PHE A 63 -31.88 -26.54 -16.17
CA PHE A 63 -30.66 -27.27 -16.48
C PHE A 63 -31.03 -28.71 -16.81
N VAL A 64 -30.62 -29.17 -18.00
CA VAL A 64 -30.90 -30.52 -18.51
C VAL A 64 -29.59 -31.28 -18.54
N ASP A 65 -29.52 -32.41 -17.85
CA ASP A 65 -28.39 -33.33 -17.86
C ASP A 65 -28.25 -34.08 -19.20
N PRO A 66 -27.09 -34.63 -19.53
CA PRO A 66 -26.92 -35.51 -20.70
C PRO A 66 -27.87 -36.70 -20.73
N GLU A 67 -28.32 -37.16 -19.58
CA GLU A 67 -29.26 -38.28 -19.42
C GLU A 67 -30.72 -37.85 -19.59
N GLY A 68 -30.99 -36.54 -19.76
CA GLY A 68 -32.33 -36.00 -20.00
C GLY A 68 -33.09 -35.64 -18.74
N SER A 69 -32.52 -35.82 -17.54
CA SER A 69 -33.12 -35.31 -16.29
C SER A 69 -32.96 -33.80 -16.21
N PHE A 70 -33.93 -33.09 -15.64
CA PHE A 70 -33.89 -31.65 -15.55
C PHE A 70 -34.20 -31.15 -14.14
N CYS A 71 -33.67 -29.96 -13.84
CA CYS A 71 -34.00 -29.19 -12.64
C CYS A 71 -34.16 -27.70 -13.00
N SER A 72 -34.79 -26.92 -12.12
CA SER A 72 -35.10 -25.51 -12.36
C SER A 72 -34.63 -24.63 -11.22
N GLY A 73 -34.77 -23.31 -11.36
CA GLY A 73 -34.55 -22.36 -10.28
C GLY A 73 -33.09 -22.22 -9.84
N ALA A 74 -32.89 -22.05 -8.54
CA ALA A 74 -31.54 -21.93 -7.95
C ALA A 74 -30.73 -23.21 -8.13
N GLN A 75 -31.38 -24.38 -8.07
CA GLN A 75 -30.73 -25.66 -8.31
C GLN A 75 -30.10 -25.73 -9.71
N ALA A 76 -30.82 -25.30 -10.74
CA ALA A 76 -30.32 -25.25 -12.12
C ALA A 76 -29.09 -24.37 -12.25
N VAL A 77 -29.10 -23.19 -11.60
CA VAL A 77 -27.96 -22.28 -11.58
C VAL A 77 -26.75 -22.92 -10.89
N PHE A 78 -26.93 -23.50 -9.72
CA PHE A 78 -25.81 -24.12 -8.98
C PHE A 78 -25.25 -25.36 -9.68
N LYS A 79 -26.12 -26.12 -10.36
CA LYS A 79 -25.74 -27.28 -11.15
C LYS A 79 -24.89 -26.86 -12.37
N ALA A 80 -25.32 -25.83 -13.10
CA ALA A 80 -24.51 -25.25 -14.18
C ALA A 80 -23.16 -24.73 -13.67
N LEU A 81 -23.14 -23.96 -12.59
CA LEU A 81 -21.92 -23.41 -12.01
C LEU A 81 -21.00 -24.48 -11.41
N SER A 82 -21.50 -25.69 -11.11
CA SER A 82 -20.64 -26.79 -10.62
C SER A 82 -19.63 -27.28 -11.65
N TYR A 83 -19.85 -26.99 -12.94
CA TYR A 83 -18.92 -27.25 -14.05
C TYR A 83 -17.80 -26.19 -14.12
N ALA A 84 -17.97 -25.05 -13.45
CA ALA A 84 -16.91 -24.05 -13.35
C ALA A 84 -15.79 -24.51 -12.40
N PRO A 85 -14.53 -24.09 -12.62
CA PRO A 85 -13.46 -24.30 -11.66
C PRO A 85 -13.85 -23.79 -10.26
N ASN A 86 -13.80 -24.66 -9.26
CA ASN A 86 -14.23 -24.37 -7.87
C ASN A 86 -15.73 -24.09 -7.66
N GLY A 87 -16.61 -24.36 -8.65
CA GLY A 87 -18.05 -24.13 -8.51
C GLY A 87 -18.82 -25.20 -7.72
N LYS A 88 -18.23 -26.38 -7.50
CA LYS A 88 -18.89 -27.53 -6.86
C LYS A 88 -19.35 -27.32 -5.42
N TRP A 89 -18.80 -26.33 -4.71
CA TRP A 89 -19.15 -26.07 -3.33
C TRP A 89 -20.57 -25.51 -3.16
N LEU A 90 -21.03 -24.69 -4.12
CA LEU A 90 -22.40 -24.13 -4.12
C LEU A 90 -23.44 -25.25 -4.22
N LEU A 91 -23.26 -26.17 -5.16
CA LEU A 91 -24.14 -27.32 -5.31
C LEU A 91 -24.08 -28.21 -4.06
N ARG A 92 -22.89 -28.48 -3.52
CA ARG A 92 -22.76 -29.25 -2.28
C ARG A 92 -23.44 -28.57 -1.08
N ALA A 93 -23.36 -27.25 -0.97
CA ALA A 93 -24.06 -26.50 0.06
C ALA A 93 -25.58 -26.64 -0.10
N TYR A 94 -26.08 -26.52 -1.34
CA TYR A 94 -27.50 -26.69 -1.67
C TYR A 94 -28.00 -28.09 -1.28
N GLU A 95 -27.21 -29.13 -1.54
CA GLU A 95 -27.58 -30.53 -1.28
C GLU A 95 -27.42 -30.95 0.19
N ARG A 96 -26.45 -30.38 0.93
CA ARG A 96 -26.02 -30.92 2.23
C ARG A 96 -26.25 -29.99 3.42
N VAL A 97 -26.37 -28.68 3.20
CA VAL A 97 -26.54 -27.73 4.32
C VAL A 97 -28.03 -27.56 4.60
N PRO A 98 -28.51 -27.96 5.82
CA PRO A 98 -29.91 -27.79 6.19
C PRO A 98 -30.35 -26.33 6.06
N GLY A 99 -31.51 -26.09 5.43
CA GLY A 99 -32.07 -24.76 5.25
C GLY A 99 -31.47 -23.95 4.09
N PHE A 100 -30.35 -24.33 3.50
CA PHE A 100 -29.75 -23.56 2.39
C PHE A 100 -30.61 -23.64 1.11
N ALA A 101 -31.13 -24.80 0.74
CA ALA A 101 -31.95 -25.00 -0.46
C ALA A 101 -33.25 -24.13 -0.44
N PRO A 102 -34.07 -24.17 0.62
CA PRO A 102 -35.26 -23.28 0.71
C PRO A 102 -34.93 -21.81 0.61
N VAL A 103 -33.85 -21.36 1.25
CA VAL A 103 -33.40 -19.95 1.21
C VAL A 103 -32.93 -19.57 -0.19
N ALA A 104 -32.16 -20.44 -0.85
CA ALA A 104 -31.67 -20.21 -2.22
C ALA A 104 -32.84 -20.14 -3.23
N GLU A 105 -33.83 -21.04 -3.12
CA GLU A 105 -35.01 -21.01 -3.98
C GLU A 105 -35.91 -19.81 -3.71
N TRP A 106 -36.05 -19.40 -2.44
CA TRP A 106 -36.75 -18.16 -2.09
C TRP A 106 -36.04 -16.96 -2.72
N GLY A 107 -34.70 -16.85 -2.56
CA GLY A 107 -33.91 -15.78 -3.17
C GLY A 107 -34.03 -15.75 -4.69
N TYR A 108 -33.95 -16.92 -5.33
CA TYR A 108 -34.15 -17.04 -6.78
C TYR A 108 -35.53 -16.53 -7.22
N ARG A 109 -36.61 -16.91 -6.53
CA ARG A 109 -37.97 -16.44 -6.81
C ARG A 109 -38.11 -14.92 -6.70
N GLN A 110 -37.46 -14.30 -5.65
CA GLN A 110 -37.46 -12.83 -5.52
C GLN A 110 -36.77 -12.15 -6.71
N VAL A 111 -35.64 -12.71 -7.14
CA VAL A 111 -34.92 -12.20 -8.32
C VAL A 111 -35.73 -12.40 -9.59
N ALA A 112 -36.35 -13.56 -9.78
CA ALA A 112 -37.15 -13.89 -10.95
C ALA A 112 -38.39 -13.00 -11.06
N ALA A 113 -39.05 -12.72 -9.94
CA ALA A 113 -40.22 -11.84 -9.87
C ALA A 113 -39.87 -10.35 -10.13
N ASN A 114 -38.67 -9.93 -9.80
CA ASN A 114 -38.24 -8.52 -9.87
C ASN A 114 -37.05 -8.29 -10.81
N ARG A 115 -37.00 -9.01 -11.94
CA ARG A 115 -35.86 -9.00 -12.90
C ARG A 115 -35.45 -7.60 -13.36
N LYS A 116 -36.41 -6.66 -13.54
CA LYS A 116 -36.13 -5.26 -13.93
C LYS A 116 -35.27 -4.54 -12.86
N ILE A 117 -35.69 -4.65 -11.59
CA ILE A 117 -34.99 -4.03 -10.47
C ILE A 117 -33.59 -4.66 -10.32
N PHE A 118 -33.50 -6.00 -10.31
CA PHE A 118 -32.21 -6.69 -10.19
C PHE A 118 -31.31 -6.47 -11.41
N SER A 119 -31.87 -6.29 -12.62
CA SER A 119 -31.09 -5.89 -13.80
C SER A 119 -30.52 -4.48 -13.66
N ALA A 120 -31.31 -3.53 -13.17
CA ALA A 120 -30.83 -2.17 -12.89
C ALA A 120 -29.74 -2.17 -11.80
N LEU A 121 -29.97 -2.89 -10.70
CA LEU A 121 -29.02 -3.03 -9.61
C LEU A 121 -27.72 -3.72 -10.07
N THR A 122 -27.83 -4.80 -10.86
CA THR A 122 -26.66 -5.48 -11.44
C THR A 122 -25.85 -4.53 -12.33
N ARG A 123 -26.52 -3.78 -13.21
CA ARG A 123 -25.85 -2.78 -14.05
C ARG A 123 -25.24 -1.64 -13.23
N TRP A 124 -25.89 -1.23 -12.14
CA TRP A 124 -25.36 -0.22 -11.25
C TRP A 124 -24.10 -0.70 -10.51
N ILE A 125 -24.09 -1.95 -10.03
CA ILE A 125 -22.98 -2.53 -9.23
C ILE A 125 -21.80 -2.96 -10.11
N TRP A 126 -22.04 -3.65 -11.24
CA TRP A 126 -21.00 -4.24 -12.09
C TRP A 126 -20.73 -3.47 -13.38
N GLY A 127 -21.63 -2.62 -13.83
CA GLY A 127 -21.58 -1.93 -15.12
C GLY A 127 -22.38 -2.63 -16.21
N GLY A 128 -22.18 -2.18 -17.45
CA GLY A 128 -22.89 -2.72 -18.62
C GLY A 128 -22.42 -4.11 -19.07
N SER A 129 -21.26 -4.57 -18.59
CA SER A 129 -20.69 -5.90 -18.88
C SER A 129 -20.32 -6.62 -17.58
N LEU A 130 -20.71 -7.88 -17.49
CA LEU A 130 -20.32 -8.80 -16.42
C LEU A 130 -19.08 -9.63 -16.78
N ASP A 131 -18.36 -9.31 -17.86
CA ASP A 131 -17.16 -10.00 -18.25
C ASP A 131 -16.15 -10.05 -17.11
N ALA A 132 -15.39 -11.15 -17.07
CA ALA A 132 -14.33 -11.30 -16.09
C ALA A 132 -13.31 -10.16 -16.24
N PRO A 133 -13.05 -9.38 -15.17
CA PRO A 133 -12.09 -8.30 -15.24
C PRO A 133 -10.68 -8.85 -15.55
N THR A 134 -9.92 -8.11 -16.35
CA THR A 134 -8.51 -8.38 -16.62
C THR A 134 -7.64 -7.32 -15.97
N TRP A 135 -6.38 -7.65 -15.67
CA TRP A 135 -5.42 -6.77 -15.00
C TRP A 135 -4.03 -6.78 -15.68
N PHE A 136 -3.96 -6.94 -16.99
CA PHE A 136 -2.68 -6.92 -17.71
C PHE A 136 -2.11 -5.51 -17.79
N LEU A 137 -2.95 -4.56 -18.19
CA LEU A 137 -2.60 -3.15 -18.29
C LEU A 137 -2.43 -2.52 -16.91
N THR A 138 -3.37 -2.80 -16.01
CA THR A 138 -3.30 -2.38 -14.59
C THR A 138 -1.99 -2.84 -13.95
N ARG A 139 -1.58 -4.10 -14.15
CA ARG A 139 -0.29 -4.61 -13.68
C ARG A 139 0.87 -3.80 -14.23
N ARG A 140 0.85 -3.47 -15.53
CA ARG A 140 1.92 -2.70 -16.17
C ARG A 140 2.01 -1.28 -15.60
N VAL A 141 0.87 -0.61 -15.42
CA VAL A 141 0.79 0.71 -14.79
C VAL A 141 1.32 0.66 -13.36
N PHE A 142 0.87 -0.30 -12.58
CA PHE A 142 1.35 -0.47 -11.20
C PHE A 142 2.86 -0.69 -11.12
N LEU A 143 3.41 -1.57 -11.96
CA LEU A 143 4.86 -1.86 -11.96
C LEU A 143 5.68 -0.65 -12.43
N PHE A 144 5.17 0.15 -13.34
CA PHE A 144 5.78 1.44 -13.71
C PHE A 144 5.80 2.41 -12.53
N LEU A 145 4.67 2.58 -11.83
CA LEU A 145 4.58 3.46 -10.66
C LEU A 145 5.42 2.97 -9.48
N LEU A 146 5.46 1.65 -9.25
CA LEU A 146 6.35 1.08 -8.23
C LEU A 146 7.83 1.33 -8.59
N GLY A 147 8.20 1.19 -9.86
CA GLY A 147 9.52 1.58 -10.36
C GLY A 147 9.81 3.06 -10.12
N LEU A 148 8.84 3.93 -10.35
CA LEU A 148 8.96 5.38 -10.07
C LEU A 148 9.16 5.64 -8.57
N VAL A 149 8.42 4.97 -7.69
CA VAL A 149 8.58 5.12 -6.23
C VAL A 149 9.98 4.67 -5.79
N TYR A 150 10.47 3.54 -6.29
CA TYR A 150 11.86 3.10 -6.01
C TYR A 150 12.89 4.09 -6.56
N PHE A 151 12.68 4.62 -7.76
CA PHE A 151 13.53 5.66 -8.35
C PHE A 151 13.63 6.87 -7.41
N LEU A 152 12.49 7.38 -6.94
CA LEU A 152 12.44 8.52 -6.03
C LEU A 152 13.08 8.19 -4.67
N ALA A 153 12.86 6.98 -4.15
CA ALA A 153 13.41 6.53 -2.88
C ALA A 153 14.96 6.45 -2.93
N PHE A 154 15.51 5.83 -3.98
CA PHE A 154 16.96 5.74 -4.15
C PHE A 154 17.60 7.09 -4.46
N LEU A 155 16.98 7.89 -5.33
CA LEU A 155 17.47 9.23 -5.67
C LEU A 155 17.50 10.15 -4.46
N SER A 156 16.40 10.15 -3.69
CA SER A 156 16.32 10.92 -2.44
C SER A 156 17.37 10.49 -1.41
N LEU A 157 17.65 9.20 -1.31
CA LEU A 157 18.65 8.70 -0.38
C LEU A 157 20.08 8.97 -0.87
N TRP A 158 20.32 8.86 -2.17
CA TRP A 158 21.62 9.12 -2.77
C TRP A 158 22.18 10.49 -2.41
N THR A 159 21.36 11.54 -2.39
CA THR A 159 21.78 12.91 -2.09
C THR A 159 22.17 13.16 -0.62
N GLN A 160 21.99 12.20 0.28
CA GLN A 160 22.18 12.42 1.72
C GLN A 160 22.84 11.23 2.45
N ILE A 161 23.05 10.09 1.77
CA ILE A 161 23.49 8.84 2.41
C ILE A 161 24.85 8.96 3.09
N GLU A 162 25.79 9.70 2.51
CA GLU A 162 27.12 9.91 3.09
C GLU A 162 27.07 10.70 4.40
N GLY A 163 26.32 11.79 4.40
CA GLY A 163 26.13 12.59 5.62
C GLY A 163 25.40 11.84 6.72
N LEU A 164 24.52 10.90 6.37
CA LEU A 164 23.77 10.11 7.35
C LEU A 164 24.59 8.96 7.91
N VAL A 165 25.16 8.09 7.06
CA VAL A 165 25.77 6.81 7.47
C VAL A 165 27.12 6.53 6.79
N GLY A 166 27.71 7.48 6.09
CA GLY A 166 29.05 7.40 5.55
C GLY A 166 30.10 7.37 6.67
N ARG A 167 31.38 7.19 6.31
CA ARG A 167 32.51 7.14 7.26
C ARG A 167 32.54 8.37 8.17
N ASP A 168 32.37 9.55 7.58
CA ASP A 168 32.35 10.83 8.30
C ASP A 168 30.91 11.32 8.54
N GLY A 169 29.91 10.46 8.31
CA GLY A 169 28.51 10.71 8.55
C GLY A 169 28.12 10.69 10.02
N ILE A 170 26.86 10.98 10.31
CA ILE A 170 26.30 11.05 11.67
C ILE A 170 26.45 9.70 12.39
N LEU A 171 26.04 8.59 11.75
CA LEU A 171 26.08 7.23 12.32
C LEU A 171 26.75 6.27 11.32
N PRO A 172 28.08 6.13 11.30
CA PRO A 172 28.77 5.33 10.29
C PRO A 172 28.30 3.87 10.23
N ALA A 173 27.93 3.42 9.03
CA ALA A 173 27.47 2.05 8.77
C ALA A 173 28.54 1.01 9.13
N GLU A 174 29.82 1.31 8.91
CA GLU A 174 30.94 0.41 9.22
C GLU A 174 31.03 0.12 10.72
N SER A 175 30.92 1.15 11.57
CA SER A 175 30.89 1.00 13.03
C SER A 175 29.70 0.16 13.48
N TYR A 176 28.52 0.47 12.97
CA TYR A 176 27.28 -0.27 13.26
C TYR A 176 27.40 -1.76 12.90
N LEU A 177 27.96 -2.07 11.73
CA LEU A 177 28.17 -3.47 11.32
C LEU A 177 29.22 -4.18 12.18
N THR A 178 30.25 -3.47 12.65
CA THR A 178 31.25 -4.02 13.57
C THR A 178 30.61 -4.41 14.90
N ASP A 179 29.78 -3.55 15.45
CA ASP A 179 29.04 -3.81 16.69
C ASP A 179 28.05 -4.98 16.50
N ALA A 180 27.30 -4.96 15.39
CA ALA A 180 26.39 -6.03 15.02
C ALA A 180 27.09 -7.39 14.85
N LYS A 181 28.30 -7.40 14.27
CA LYS A 181 29.13 -8.60 14.15
C LYS A 181 29.56 -9.15 15.52
N THR A 182 29.91 -8.27 16.44
CA THR A 182 30.28 -8.64 17.80
C THR A 182 29.09 -9.21 18.57
N TYR A 183 27.89 -8.60 18.39
CA TYR A 183 26.69 -8.99 19.12
C TYR A 183 26.07 -10.31 18.61
N TRP A 184 25.94 -10.48 17.27
CA TRP A 184 25.24 -11.63 16.66
C TRP A 184 26.15 -12.74 16.15
N GLY A 185 27.44 -12.55 16.08
CA GLY A 185 28.38 -13.54 15.56
C GLY A 185 28.02 -14.04 14.15
N SER A 186 27.82 -15.36 14.00
CA SER A 186 27.41 -15.99 12.73
C SER A 186 25.99 -15.62 12.31
N ASP A 187 25.09 -15.38 13.27
CA ASP A 187 23.66 -15.14 13.01
C ASP A 187 23.39 -13.75 12.45
N ARG A 188 24.43 -12.89 12.38
CA ARG A 188 24.34 -11.54 11.80
C ARG A 188 23.77 -11.50 10.40
N PHE A 189 24.07 -12.50 9.57
CA PHE A 189 23.59 -12.54 8.18
C PHE A 189 22.08 -12.72 8.08
N TRP A 190 21.48 -13.38 9.06
CA TRP A 190 20.03 -13.52 9.13
C TRP A 190 19.37 -12.35 9.86
N ASN A 191 19.92 -11.94 11.00
CA ASN A 191 19.35 -10.87 11.81
C ASN A 191 19.47 -9.49 11.17
N LEU A 192 20.50 -9.29 10.33
CA LEU A 192 20.78 -8.06 9.59
C LEU A 192 21.14 -8.38 8.13
N PRO A 193 20.18 -8.81 7.31
CA PRO A 193 20.45 -9.17 5.91
C PRO A 193 20.77 -7.92 5.09
N THR A 194 22.05 -7.73 4.79
CA THR A 194 22.55 -6.58 4.04
C THR A 194 23.74 -6.94 3.17
N LEU A 195 23.87 -6.29 2.01
CA LEU A 195 25.02 -6.39 1.14
C LEU A 195 26.27 -5.68 1.72
N PHE A 196 26.06 -4.79 2.68
CA PHE A 196 27.14 -4.03 3.30
C PHE A 196 28.08 -4.88 4.18
N TRP A 197 27.76 -6.15 4.44
CA TRP A 197 28.70 -7.12 4.99
C TRP A 197 29.92 -7.38 4.08
N PHE A 198 29.80 -7.13 2.77
CA PHE A 198 30.93 -7.27 1.84
C PHE A 198 31.82 -6.03 1.84
N HIS A 199 31.22 -4.85 1.88
CA HIS A 199 31.92 -3.57 1.93
C HIS A 199 30.96 -2.48 2.40
N ALA A 200 31.39 -1.61 3.33
CA ALA A 200 30.54 -0.55 3.93
C ALA A 200 31.10 0.87 3.70
N GLY A 201 32.06 1.04 2.79
CA GLY A 201 32.63 2.35 2.47
C GLY A 201 31.66 3.23 1.64
N ASP A 202 31.92 4.54 1.65
CA ASP A 202 31.08 5.57 1.06
C ASP A 202 30.80 5.33 -0.44
N GLY A 203 31.82 4.96 -1.22
CA GLY A 203 31.64 4.64 -2.63
C GLY A 203 30.67 3.46 -2.88
N PHE A 204 30.60 2.48 -1.97
CA PHE A 204 29.65 1.36 -2.10
C PHE A 204 28.24 1.77 -1.69
N LEU A 205 28.07 2.62 -0.66
CA LEU A 205 26.79 3.24 -0.29
C LEU A 205 26.21 4.02 -1.48
N GLN A 206 27.01 4.90 -2.09
CA GLN A 206 26.65 5.68 -3.26
C GLN A 206 26.33 4.79 -4.47
N ALA A 207 27.16 3.77 -4.72
CA ALA A 207 26.95 2.85 -5.86
C ALA A 207 25.65 2.08 -5.74
N ILE A 208 25.27 1.57 -4.56
CA ILE A 208 23.99 0.88 -4.35
C ILE A 208 22.82 1.81 -4.61
N CYS A 209 22.86 3.06 -4.18
CA CYS A 209 21.83 4.05 -4.46
C CYS A 209 21.72 4.34 -5.97
N LEU A 210 22.82 4.64 -6.66
CA LEU A 210 22.85 4.94 -8.09
C LEU A 210 22.45 3.74 -8.96
N LEU A 211 22.91 2.54 -8.63
CA LEU A 211 22.48 1.31 -9.30
C LEU A 211 20.98 1.09 -9.09
N GLY A 212 20.47 1.38 -7.89
CA GLY A 212 19.03 1.34 -7.60
C GLY A 212 18.23 2.28 -8.51
N VAL A 213 18.72 3.52 -8.70
CA VAL A 213 18.15 4.48 -9.65
C VAL A 213 18.15 3.92 -11.08
N GLY A 214 19.29 3.41 -11.55
CA GLY A 214 19.41 2.84 -12.91
C GLY A 214 18.51 1.63 -13.14
N VAL A 215 18.42 0.71 -12.18
CA VAL A 215 17.53 -0.46 -12.25
C VAL A 215 16.06 -0.05 -12.24
N SER A 216 15.70 0.96 -11.45
CA SER A 216 14.33 1.51 -11.43
C SER A 216 13.91 2.03 -12.80
N LEU A 217 14.78 2.76 -13.51
CA LEU A 217 14.53 3.21 -14.88
C LEU A 217 14.34 2.04 -15.86
N CYS A 218 15.12 0.95 -15.70
CA CYS A 218 14.94 -0.26 -16.49
C CYS A 218 13.56 -0.91 -16.26
N VAL A 219 13.11 -0.96 -14.99
CA VAL A 219 11.79 -1.48 -14.64
C VAL A 219 10.68 -0.62 -15.22
N MET A 220 10.79 0.72 -15.11
CA MET A 220 9.85 1.67 -15.72
C MET A 220 9.79 1.50 -17.25
N ALA A 221 10.94 1.26 -17.90
CA ALA A 221 11.02 0.94 -19.31
C ALA A 221 10.53 -0.48 -19.67
N ASN A 222 9.96 -1.23 -18.70
CA ASN A 222 9.47 -2.60 -18.85
C ASN A 222 10.56 -3.59 -19.33
N ARG A 223 11.81 -3.38 -18.89
CA ARG A 223 12.96 -4.25 -19.19
C ARG A 223 13.36 -5.05 -17.97
N ALA A 224 13.50 -6.37 -18.12
CA ALA A 224 13.94 -7.28 -17.06
C ALA A 224 13.21 -7.10 -15.70
N VAL A 225 11.89 -6.81 -15.74
CA VAL A 225 11.11 -6.32 -14.60
C VAL A 225 11.24 -7.21 -13.35
N GLY A 226 11.19 -8.56 -13.50
CA GLY A 226 11.29 -9.47 -12.35
C GLY A 226 12.66 -9.39 -11.66
N LEU A 227 13.75 -9.42 -12.44
CA LEU A 227 15.11 -9.28 -11.92
C LEU A 227 15.32 -7.88 -11.33
N GLY A 228 14.84 -6.84 -12.02
CA GLY A 228 14.93 -5.47 -11.54
C GLY A 228 14.26 -5.27 -10.20
N LEU A 229 13.04 -5.79 -10.01
CA LEU A 229 12.34 -5.74 -8.72
C LEU A 229 13.10 -6.47 -7.61
N LEU A 230 13.66 -7.65 -7.90
CA LEU A 230 14.46 -8.40 -6.93
C LEU A 230 15.70 -7.61 -6.48
N VAL A 231 16.39 -7.00 -7.44
CA VAL A 231 17.59 -6.20 -7.17
C VAL A 231 17.23 -4.94 -6.39
N MET A 232 16.18 -4.19 -6.80
CA MET A 232 15.73 -3.00 -6.10
C MET A 232 15.31 -3.33 -4.66
N TRP A 233 14.57 -4.42 -4.46
CA TRP A 233 14.16 -4.88 -3.14
C TRP A 233 15.36 -5.24 -2.26
N GLY A 234 16.33 -6.00 -2.78
CA GLY A 234 17.54 -6.38 -2.07
C GLY A 234 18.44 -5.18 -1.72
N PHE A 235 18.57 -4.21 -2.64
CA PHE A 235 19.33 -2.98 -2.40
C PHE A 235 18.65 -2.11 -1.33
N TYR A 236 17.33 -1.93 -1.43
CA TYR A 236 16.60 -1.11 -0.46
C TYR A 236 16.57 -1.76 0.94
N LEU A 237 16.40 -3.08 1.01
CA LEU A 237 16.54 -3.83 2.27
C LEU A 237 17.93 -3.67 2.88
N SER A 238 18.98 -3.70 2.05
CA SER A 238 20.36 -3.53 2.51
C SER A 238 20.59 -2.13 3.08
N LEU A 239 20.10 -1.09 2.40
CA LEU A 239 20.16 0.30 2.88
C LEU A 239 19.32 0.50 4.14
N PHE A 240 18.11 -0.04 4.17
CA PHE A 240 17.23 0.02 5.33
C PHE A 240 17.90 -0.51 6.60
N ASN A 241 18.57 -1.64 6.48
CA ASN A 241 19.20 -2.30 7.62
C ASN A 241 20.45 -1.57 8.16
N VAL A 242 21.15 -0.76 7.36
CA VAL A 242 22.34 -0.03 7.82
C VAL A 242 22.11 1.44 8.11
N ALA A 243 21.02 2.01 7.60
CA ALA A 243 20.73 3.43 7.79
C ALA A 243 20.10 3.75 9.16
N GLN A 244 19.96 2.76 10.03
CA GLN A 244 19.60 2.90 11.44
C GLN A 244 18.31 3.75 11.59
N PRO A 245 18.21 4.83 12.41
CA PRO A 245 16.97 5.56 12.58
C PRO A 245 16.53 6.33 11.30
N PHE A 246 17.45 6.57 10.36
CA PHE A 246 17.15 7.40 9.20
C PHE A 246 16.22 6.74 8.17
N LEU A 247 16.08 5.39 8.17
CA LEU A 247 15.17 4.62 7.31
C LEU A 247 14.09 3.83 8.08
N GLY A 248 13.89 4.05 9.37
CA GLY A 248 12.93 3.30 10.20
C GLY A 248 11.45 3.71 10.04
N PHE A 249 11.03 4.25 8.91
CA PHE A 249 9.67 4.79 8.73
C PHE A 249 8.71 3.79 8.08
N GLN A 250 7.39 4.00 8.30
CA GLN A 250 6.36 3.10 7.77
C GLN A 250 6.32 3.04 6.24
N TRP A 251 6.69 4.11 5.53
CA TRP A 251 6.76 4.09 4.06
C TRP A 251 7.94 3.27 3.53
N ASP A 252 9.05 3.23 4.26
CA ASP A 252 10.20 2.38 3.89
C ASP A 252 9.83 0.89 4.01
N THR A 253 9.18 0.51 5.10
CA THR A 253 8.68 -0.86 5.28
C THR A 253 7.54 -1.20 4.33
N LEU A 254 6.67 -0.23 3.99
CA LEU A 254 5.61 -0.42 2.99
C LEU A 254 6.21 -0.64 1.59
N LEU A 255 7.29 0.07 1.25
CA LEU A 255 7.99 -0.12 -0.03
C LEU A 255 8.62 -1.51 -0.11
N LEU A 256 9.24 -2.00 0.97
CA LEU A 256 9.81 -3.35 1.05
C LEU A 256 8.73 -4.42 0.92
N GLU A 257 7.63 -4.32 1.65
CA GLU A 257 6.52 -5.28 1.57
C GLU A 257 5.84 -5.26 0.19
N THR A 258 5.60 -4.07 -0.37
CA THR A 258 5.02 -3.91 -1.72
C THR A 258 5.95 -4.46 -2.80
N GLY A 259 7.25 -4.19 -2.71
CA GLY A 259 8.27 -4.67 -3.64
C GLY A 259 8.38 -6.19 -3.63
N PHE A 260 8.37 -6.80 -2.45
CA PHE A 260 8.37 -8.26 -2.31
C PHE A 260 7.12 -8.91 -2.93
N LEU A 261 5.94 -8.39 -2.62
CA LEU A 261 4.70 -8.88 -3.22
C LEU A 261 4.70 -8.73 -4.75
N ALA A 262 5.31 -7.68 -5.27
CA ALA A 262 5.39 -7.43 -6.71
C ALA A 262 6.21 -8.49 -7.45
N LEU A 263 7.15 -9.19 -6.80
CA LEU A 263 7.87 -10.31 -7.38
C LEU A 263 6.94 -11.45 -7.84
N PHE A 264 5.81 -11.64 -7.17
CA PHE A 264 4.81 -12.66 -7.52
C PHE A 264 3.79 -12.16 -8.56
N LEU A 265 3.74 -10.85 -8.78
CA LEU A 265 2.86 -10.25 -9.79
C LEU A 265 3.46 -10.31 -11.20
N VAL A 266 4.79 -10.37 -11.30
CA VAL A 266 5.52 -10.34 -12.58
C VAL A 266 5.55 -11.71 -13.24
N PRO A 267 5.37 -11.77 -14.57
CA PRO A 267 5.64 -12.98 -15.33
C PRO A 267 7.14 -13.14 -15.56
N TRP A 268 7.80 -14.04 -14.82
CA TRP A 268 9.25 -14.30 -14.89
C TRP A 268 9.72 -14.89 -16.25
N ARG A 269 8.82 -15.47 -17.03
CA ARG A 269 9.13 -16.01 -18.37
C ARG A 269 8.64 -15.05 -19.45
N ARG A 270 9.57 -14.47 -20.19
CA ARG A 270 9.32 -13.87 -21.49
C ARG A 270 9.23 -14.98 -22.50
N ASN A 271 8.05 -15.32 -23.01
CA ASN A 271 7.93 -16.14 -24.21
C ASN A 271 8.49 -15.33 -25.40
N LYS A 272 9.55 -15.85 -26.02
CA LYS A 272 10.10 -15.31 -27.27
C LYS A 272 9.05 -15.54 -28.38
N GLY A 273 8.24 -14.55 -28.66
CA GLY A 273 7.20 -14.60 -29.69
C GLY A 273 5.88 -14.05 -29.16
N LYS A 274 5.38 -13.05 -29.83
CA LYS A 274 4.12 -12.31 -29.61
C LYS A 274 3.36 -12.64 -28.32
N SER A 275 3.62 -11.85 -27.29
CA SER A 275 2.57 -11.17 -26.51
C SER A 275 1.56 -11.99 -25.67
N ARG A 276 1.91 -13.17 -25.10
CA ARG A 276 0.99 -13.85 -24.18
C ARG A 276 1.59 -13.92 -22.79
N GLN A 277 1.32 -12.90 -21.99
CA GLN A 277 1.65 -12.93 -20.56
C GLN A 277 0.52 -13.64 -19.79
N PRO A 278 0.83 -14.45 -18.76
CA PRO A 278 -0.20 -15.03 -17.91
C PRO A 278 -0.94 -13.93 -17.15
N PRO A 279 -2.26 -14.10 -16.91
CA PRO A 279 -3.01 -13.16 -16.06
C PRO A 279 -2.42 -13.16 -14.64
N PRO A 280 -2.48 -12.01 -13.95
CA PRO A 280 -2.11 -11.93 -12.54
C PRO A 280 -2.92 -12.93 -11.70
N SER A 281 -2.27 -13.55 -10.73
CA SER A 281 -2.95 -14.46 -9.80
C SER A 281 -4.00 -13.69 -8.98
N PRO A 282 -5.25 -14.17 -8.90
CA PRO A 282 -6.29 -13.53 -8.07
C PRO A 282 -5.88 -13.44 -6.58
N ILE A 283 -5.12 -14.41 -6.08
CA ILE A 283 -4.64 -14.41 -4.70
C ILE A 283 -3.61 -13.31 -4.49
N ILE A 284 -2.69 -13.09 -5.43
CA ILE A 284 -1.71 -12.00 -5.34
C ILE A 284 -2.41 -10.63 -5.40
N LEU A 285 -3.41 -10.46 -6.28
CA LEU A 285 -4.23 -9.25 -6.30
C LEU A 285 -4.99 -9.04 -4.98
N PHE A 286 -5.46 -10.13 -4.37
CA PHE A 286 -6.09 -10.07 -3.05
C PHE A 286 -5.08 -9.67 -1.96
N LEU A 287 -3.84 -10.19 -1.98
CA LEU A 287 -2.80 -9.80 -1.03
C LEU A 287 -2.47 -8.30 -1.12
N PHE A 288 -2.41 -7.73 -2.32
CA PHE A 288 -2.24 -6.28 -2.48
C PHE A 288 -3.43 -5.48 -1.94
N ARG A 289 -4.66 -5.95 -2.16
CA ARG A 289 -5.85 -5.32 -1.56
C ARG A 289 -5.82 -5.43 -0.04
N PHE A 290 -5.40 -6.57 0.48
CA PHE A 290 -5.27 -6.78 1.93
C PHE A 290 -4.15 -5.91 2.53
N LEU A 291 -3.03 -5.70 1.80
CA LEU A 291 -1.99 -4.74 2.20
C LEU A 291 -2.56 -3.32 2.26
N LEU A 292 -3.23 -2.87 1.21
CA LEU A 292 -3.89 -1.55 1.19
C LEU A 292 -4.92 -1.42 2.32
N PHE A 293 -5.73 -2.47 2.55
CA PHE A 293 -6.67 -2.52 3.66
C PHE A 293 -5.96 -2.33 5.01
N ARG A 294 -4.88 -3.05 5.26
CA ARG A 294 -4.11 -2.90 6.50
C ARG A 294 -3.58 -1.49 6.67
N VAL A 295 -2.97 -0.90 5.64
CA VAL A 295 -2.44 0.47 5.70
C VAL A 295 -3.54 1.47 6.09
N VAL A 296 -4.69 1.41 5.44
CA VAL A 296 -5.77 2.39 5.66
C VAL A 296 -6.58 2.07 6.92
N PHE A 297 -7.04 0.83 7.07
CA PHE A 297 -7.91 0.43 8.18
C PHE A 297 -7.22 0.52 9.54
N THR A 298 -5.97 0.04 9.62
CA THR A 298 -5.25 0.12 10.91
C THR A 298 -4.90 1.54 11.28
N SER A 299 -4.65 2.43 10.30
CA SER A 299 -4.46 3.86 10.58
C SER A 299 -5.72 4.51 11.19
N GLY A 300 -6.92 4.08 10.79
CA GLY A 300 -8.16 4.49 11.45
C GLY A 300 -8.36 3.82 12.83
N LEU A 301 -8.08 2.52 12.89
CA LEU A 301 -8.30 1.72 14.09
C LEU A 301 -7.41 2.16 15.26
N VAL A 302 -6.13 2.45 15.02
CA VAL A 302 -5.21 2.88 16.09
C VAL A 302 -5.60 4.24 16.69
N LYS A 303 -6.27 5.12 15.93
CA LYS A 303 -6.81 6.39 16.44
C LYS A 303 -7.90 6.17 17.50
N ILE A 304 -8.73 5.14 17.31
CA ILE A 304 -9.75 4.76 18.30
C ILE A 304 -9.10 4.06 19.50
N ILE A 305 -8.20 3.08 19.24
CA ILE A 305 -7.59 2.27 20.29
C ILE A 305 -6.66 3.09 21.18
N SER A 306 -6.00 4.10 20.64
CA SER A 306 -5.11 4.99 21.41
C SER A 306 -5.83 5.79 22.49
N GLN A 307 -7.15 5.95 22.36
CA GLN A 307 -7.98 6.80 23.24
C GLN A 307 -7.47 8.25 23.36
N ASP A 308 -6.80 8.74 22.32
CA ASP A 308 -6.33 10.11 22.26
C ASP A 308 -7.52 11.07 22.28
N PRO A 309 -7.55 12.04 23.23
CA PRO A 309 -8.68 12.97 23.36
C PRO A 309 -8.96 13.74 22.07
N THR A 310 -7.94 14.14 21.33
CA THR A 310 -8.13 14.97 20.13
C THR A 310 -8.84 14.21 19.00
N TRP A 311 -8.63 12.89 18.89
CA TRP A 311 -9.38 12.06 17.96
C TRP A 311 -10.81 11.82 18.44
N ASN A 312 -11.00 11.59 19.76
CA ASN A 312 -12.31 11.35 20.34
C ASN A 312 -13.21 12.60 20.25
N ASP A 313 -12.64 13.79 20.46
CA ASP A 313 -13.35 15.07 20.45
C ASP A 313 -13.38 15.73 19.07
N PHE A 314 -12.89 15.04 18.01
CA PHE A 314 -12.80 15.55 16.64
C PHE A 314 -11.93 16.80 16.47
N THR A 315 -11.03 17.10 17.40
CA THR A 315 -10.17 18.28 17.37
C THR A 315 -8.77 18.04 16.82
N ALA A 316 -8.45 16.81 16.41
CA ALA A 316 -7.12 16.41 15.98
C ALA A 316 -6.55 17.30 14.85
N LEU A 317 -7.37 17.74 13.89
CA LEU A 317 -6.93 18.59 12.79
C LEU A 317 -6.73 20.07 13.18
N TYR A 318 -7.13 20.50 14.39
CA TYR A 318 -6.76 21.81 14.92
C TYR A 318 -5.25 21.95 15.09
N TYR A 319 -4.57 20.84 15.36
CA TYR A 319 -3.14 20.77 15.65
C TYR A 319 -2.32 20.21 14.51
N HIS A 320 -2.89 19.23 13.77
CA HIS A 320 -2.15 18.42 12.81
C HIS A 320 -1.32 19.24 11.81
N TYR A 321 -1.90 20.26 11.21
CA TYR A 321 -1.26 20.99 10.11
C TYR A 321 0.00 21.74 10.55
N GLU A 322 0.04 22.26 11.76
CA GLU A 322 1.22 22.94 12.29
C GLU A 322 2.21 21.99 12.98
N THR A 323 1.72 20.85 13.54
CA THR A 323 2.54 19.96 14.36
C THR A 323 3.16 18.80 13.59
N GLN A 324 2.74 18.53 12.34
CA GLN A 324 3.34 17.49 11.50
C GLN A 324 4.81 17.77 11.20
N PRO A 325 5.66 16.75 10.91
CA PRO A 325 7.10 16.93 10.77
C PRO A 325 7.51 18.04 9.81
N LEU A 326 7.02 17.99 8.57
CA LEU A 326 7.29 19.00 7.54
C LEU A 326 5.98 19.54 6.98
N PRO A 327 5.42 20.61 7.53
CA PRO A 327 4.22 21.27 7.03
C PRO A 327 4.40 21.82 5.61
N THR A 328 3.28 21.95 4.88
CA THR A 328 3.25 22.66 3.60
C THR A 328 2.58 24.03 3.76
N TRP A 329 2.81 24.93 2.80
CA TRP A 329 2.10 26.21 2.79
C TRP A 329 0.58 26.05 2.58
N ILE A 330 0.12 24.99 1.88
CA ILE A 330 -1.31 24.67 1.81
C ILE A 330 -1.82 24.25 3.18
N GLY A 331 -1.04 23.47 3.94
CA GLY A 331 -1.36 23.12 5.32
C GLY A 331 -1.58 24.35 6.20
N TRP A 332 -0.77 25.40 6.03
CA TRP A 332 -0.96 26.67 6.74
C TRP A 332 -2.32 27.31 6.40
N TYR A 333 -2.74 27.37 5.12
CA TYR A 333 -4.06 27.91 4.76
C TYR A 333 -5.20 27.04 5.26
N VAL A 334 -5.07 25.73 5.21
CA VAL A 334 -6.10 24.82 5.72
C VAL A 334 -6.24 24.91 7.24
N HIS A 335 -5.14 25.17 7.95
CA HIS A 335 -5.15 25.41 9.39
C HIS A 335 -5.97 26.66 9.78
N GLN A 336 -6.04 27.69 8.93
CA GLN A 336 -6.82 28.91 9.15
C GLN A 336 -8.34 28.71 8.94
N LEU A 337 -8.79 27.54 8.46
CA LEU A 337 -10.21 27.28 8.25
C LEU A 337 -10.96 27.14 9.59
N PRO A 338 -12.28 27.44 9.62
CA PRO A 338 -13.09 27.36 10.85
C PRO A 338 -13.03 25.97 11.50
N HIS A 339 -13.10 25.91 12.82
CA HIS A 339 -13.06 24.69 13.62
C HIS A 339 -14.09 23.63 13.17
N GLY A 340 -15.33 24.04 12.87
CA GLY A 340 -16.36 23.11 12.39
C GLY A 340 -15.99 22.41 11.06
N PHE A 341 -15.17 23.05 10.19
CA PHE A 341 -14.63 22.41 9.00
C PHE A 341 -13.57 21.36 9.38
N GLN A 342 -12.75 21.62 10.38
CA GLN A 342 -11.74 20.68 10.86
C GLN A 342 -12.39 19.44 11.51
N GLU A 343 -13.42 19.65 12.34
CA GLU A 343 -14.21 18.57 12.96
C GLU A 343 -14.87 17.68 11.90
N PHE A 344 -15.52 18.30 10.92
CA PHE A 344 -16.09 17.59 9.77
C PHE A 344 -15.02 16.79 9.01
N SER A 345 -13.83 17.35 8.84
CA SER A 345 -12.72 16.68 8.18
C SER A 345 -12.23 15.46 8.96
N VAL A 346 -12.17 15.54 10.31
CA VAL A 346 -11.86 14.39 11.18
C VAL A 346 -12.91 13.29 11.02
N ALA A 347 -14.21 13.65 11.00
CA ALA A 347 -15.27 12.69 10.76
C ALA A 347 -15.11 11.98 9.39
N CYS A 348 -14.75 12.75 8.34
CA CYS A 348 -14.44 12.19 7.02
C CYS A 348 -13.25 11.22 7.06
N VAL A 349 -12.18 11.52 7.82
CA VAL A 349 -11.04 10.61 8.01
C VAL A 349 -11.52 9.28 8.57
N PHE A 350 -12.33 9.26 9.64
CA PHE A 350 -12.87 8.03 10.21
C PHE A 350 -13.78 7.28 9.22
N ILE A 351 -14.69 7.96 8.54
CA ILE A 351 -15.56 7.34 7.53
C ILE A 351 -14.74 6.68 6.42
N ILE A 352 -13.68 7.34 5.95
CA ILE A 352 -12.83 6.82 4.88
C ILE A 352 -12.02 5.63 5.38
N GLN A 353 -11.34 5.78 6.50
CA GLN A 353 -10.39 4.77 6.99
C GLN A 353 -11.09 3.54 7.58
N LEU A 354 -12.26 3.67 8.18
CA LEU A 354 -12.98 2.58 8.83
C LEU A 354 -14.19 2.06 8.04
N GLY A 355 -14.74 2.85 7.13
CA GLY A 355 -15.93 2.49 6.35
C GLY A 355 -15.64 2.29 4.87
N VAL A 356 -15.21 3.34 4.16
CA VAL A 356 -14.98 3.30 2.70
C VAL A 356 -13.94 2.27 2.32
N VAL A 357 -12.95 2.01 3.16
CA VAL A 357 -11.90 1.01 2.91
C VAL A 357 -12.46 -0.39 2.60
N PHE A 358 -13.62 -0.78 3.13
CA PHE A 358 -14.25 -2.08 2.83
C PHE A 358 -14.76 -2.17 1.40
N LEU A 359 -15.04 -1.05 0.73
CA LEU A 359 -15.48 -1.02 -0.67
C LEU A 359 -14.44 -1.62 -1.64
N ILE A 360 -13.16 -1.68 -1.23
CA ILE A 360 -12.08 -2.27 -2.06
C ILE A 360 -12.29 -3.76 -2.33
N PHE A 361 -13.04 -4.48 -1.50
CA PHE A 361 -13.40 -5.88 -1.68
C PHE A 361 -14.70 -6.07 -2.47
N GLY A 362 -15.40 -4.99 -2.75
CA GLY A 362 -16.69 -4.97 -3.43
C GLY A 362 -16.62 -5.30 -4.93
N PRO A 363 -17.78 -5.40 -5.56
CA PRO A 363 -17.92 -5.51 -7.01
C PRO A 363 -17.29 -4.33 -7.74
N ARG A 364 -17.16 -4.46 -9.07
CA ARG A 364 -16.38 -3.56 -9.93
C ARG A 364 -16.59 -2.07 -9.64
N ARG A 365 -17.83 -1.56 -9.72
CA ARG A 365 -18.10 -0.12 -9.54
C ARG A 365 -17.93 0.34 -8.10
N ILE A 366 -18.37 -0.46 -7.14
CA ILE A 366 -18.19 -0.17 -5.71
C ILE A 366 -16.70 -0.06 -5.39
N ARG A 367 -15.89 -0.98 -5.92
CA ARG A 367 -14.44 -0.94 -5.79
C ARG A 367 -13.81 0.30 -6.44
N TYR A 368 -14.35 0.77 -7.58
CA TYR A 368 -13.90 2.01 -8.23
C TYR A 368 -14.23 3.25 -7.40
N ILE A 369 -15.41 3.29 -6.77
CA ILE A 369 -15.76 4.35 -5.83
C ILE A 369 -14.79 4.34 -4.64
N GLY A 370 -14.54 3.18 -4.04
CA GLY A 370 -13.53 3.04 -2.98
C GLY A 370 -12.16 3.54 -3.42
N CYS A 371 -11.71 3.16 -4.64
CA CYS A 371 -10.45 3.64 -5.21
C CYS A 371 -10.43 5.17 -5.33
N ALA A 372 -11.47 5.77 -5.90
CA ALA A 372 -11.54 7.22 -6.12
C ALA A 372 -11.51 8.00 -4.79
N VAL A 373 -12.24 7.54 -3.78
CA VAL A 373 -12.27 8.18 -2.47
C VAL A 373 -10.92 8.04 -1.76
N LEU A 374 -10.29 6.86 -1.80
CA LEU A 374 -8.97 6.65 -1.21
C LEU A 374 -7.89 7.48 -1.91
N VAL A 375 -7.88 7.53 -3.24
CA VAL A 375 -6.95 8.38 -4.00
C VAL A 375 -7.16 9.85 -3.66
N PHE A 376 -8.41 10.31 -3.58
CA PHE A 376 -8.72 11.68 -3.18
C PHE A 376 -8.20 11.99 -1.77
N HIS A 377 -8.39 11.08 -0.82
CA HIS A 377 -7.87 11.21 0.54
C HIS A 377 -6.34 11.33 0.57
N GLU A 378 -5.64 10.46 -0.16
CA GLU A 378 -4.17 10.49 -0.26
C GLU A 378 -3.66 11.78 -0.92
N VAL A 379 -4.37 12.30 -1.92
CA VAL A 379 -4.05 13.59 -2.55
C VAL A 379 -4.22 14.74 -1.58
N LEU A 380 -5.27 14.76 -0.76
CA LEU A 380 -5.45 15.79 0.27
C LEU A 380 -4.31 15.75 1.30
N ILE A 381 -3.90 14.55 1.75
CA ILE A 381 -2.76 14.39 2.67
C ILE A 381 -1.47 14.90 2.00
N LEU A 382 -1.22 14.52 0.74
CA LEU A 382 -0.05 14.96 -0.03
C LEU A 382 0.02 16.48 -0.18
N LEU A 383 -1.12 17.15 -0.38
CA LEU A 383 -1.18 18.60 -0.51
C LEU A 383 -0.96 19.34 0.81
N THR A 384 -1.40 18.77 1.93
CA THR A 384 -1.35 19.41 3.25
C THR A 384 -0.16 19.02 4.09
N GLY A 385 0.64 18.02 3.66
CA GLY A 385 1.82 17.56 4.40
C GLY A 385 2.83 16.84 3.51
N ASN A 386 4.07 16.80 3.98
CA ASN A 386 5.19 16.18 3.27
C ASN A 386 5.49 14.78 3.83
N TYR A 387 4.89 13.74 3.25
CA TYR A 387 5.07 12.33 3.66
C TYR A 387 5.88 11.53 2.65
N CYS A 388 6.89 12.15 2.05
CA CYS A 388 7.80 11.49 1.13
C CYS A 388 7.05 10.87 -0.06
N PHE A 389 7.42 9.66 -0.43
CA PHE A 389 6.74 8.85 -1.45
C PHE A 389 5.57 8.00 -0.89
N PHE A 390 5.21 8.12 0.40
CA PHE A 390 4.17 7.30 1.03
C PHE A 390 2.82 7.42 0.30
N ASN A 391 2.35 8.65 0.07
CA ASN A 391 1.08 8.88 -0.63
C ASN A 391 1.12 8.35 -2.07
N LEU A 392 2.23 8.53 -2.79
CA LEU A 392 2.39 8.00 -4.16
C LEU A 392 2.35 6.47 -4.18
N LEU A 393 2.98 5.81 -3.21
CA LEU A 393 2.95 4.35 -3.08
C LEU A 393 1.55 3.85 -2.75
N THR A 394 0.84 4.53 -1.84
CA THR A 394 -0.54 4.18 -1.48
C THR A 394 -1.49 4.40 -2.66
N ILE A 395 -1.33 5.49 -3.43
CA ILE A 395 -2.07 5.73 -4.68
C ILE A 395 -1.78 4.60 -5.69
N ALA A 396 -0.51 4.19 -5.85
CA ALA A 396 -0.17 3.09 -6.74
C ALA A 396 -0.87 1.78 -6.33
N LEU A 397 -0.96 1.49 -5.02
CA LEU A 397 -1.73 0.36 -4.49
C LEU A 397 -3.24 0.51 -4.79
N CYS A 398 -3.80 1.70 -4.65
CA CYS A 398 -5.21 1.98 -5.00
C CYS A 398 -5.49 1.70 -6.48
N LEU A 399 -4.56 1.98 -7.39
CA LEU A 399 -4.77 1.73 -8.83
C LEU A 399 -4.88 0.24 -9.18
N LEU A 400 -4.40 -0.68 -8.33
CA LEU A 400 -4.67 -2.13 -8.48
C LEU A 400 -6.13 -2.51 -8.21
N LEU A 401 -6.94 -1.61 -7.70
CA LEU A 401 -8.39 -1.78 -7.56
C LEU A 401 -9.12 -1.61 -8.90
N LEU A 402 -8.52 -0.92 -9.86
CA LEU A 402 -9.05 -0.71 -11.19
C LEU A 402 -8.69 -1.91 -12.07
N ASP A 403 -9.51 -2.21 -13.08
CA ASP A 403 -9.20 -3.21 -14.10
C ASP A 403 -8.85 -2.54 -15.44
N ASP A 404 -8.45 -3.35 -16.42
CA ASP A 404 -7.93 -2.87 -17.70
C ASP A 404 -8.93 -1.98 -18.48
N THR A 405 -10.24 -2.10 -18.21
CA THR A 405 -11.27 -1.30 -18.89
C THR A 405 -11.16 0.21 -18.59
N VAL A 406 -10.56 0.58 -17.46
CA VAL A 406 -10.31 1.99 -17.12
C VAL A 406 -9.13 2.52 -17.90
N PHE A 407 -8.05 1.77 -17.94
CA PHE A 407 -6.79 2.21 -18.54
C PHE A 407 -6.78 2.15 -20.07
N SER A 408 -7.51 1.20 -20.68
CA SER A 408 -7.59 1.05 -22.13
C SER A 408 -8.12 2.28 -22.87
N ARG A 409 -8.86 3.15 -22.17
CA ARG A 409 -9.39 4.40 -22.74
C ARG A 409 -8.37 5.54 -22.81
N TRP A 410 -7.30 5.46 -21.99
CA TRP A 410 -6.38 6.57 -21.77
C TRP A 410 -4.97 6.29 -22.26
N LEU A 411 -4.61 5.01 -22.40
CA LEU A 411 -3.26 4.62 -22.77
C LEU A 411 -3.13 4.32 -24.26
N PRO A 412 -1.99 4.63 -24.89
CA PRO A 412 -1.74 4.31 -26.29
C PRO A 412 -1.87 2.82 -26.58
N GLY A 413 -2.35 2.44 -27.78
CA GLY A 413 -2.59 1.06 -28.18
C GLY A 413 -1.36 0.13 -28.09
N ASN A 414 -0.13 0.68 -28.14
CA ASN A 414 1.11 -0.08 -27.91
C ASN A 414 1.28 -0.56 -26.44
N TRP A 415 0.46 -0.08 -25.51
CA TRP A 415 0.34 -0.56 -24.14
C TRP A 415 -0.70 -1.68 -24.01
N GLU A 416 -1.55 -1.87 -25.01
CA GLU A 416 -2.51 -2.96 -25.03
C GLU A 416 -1.82 -4.31 -25.23
N PHE A 417 -2.02 -5.20 -24.29
CA PHE A 417 -1.71 -6.61 -24.47
C PHE A 417 -3.00 -7.32 -24.89
N SER A 418 -3.04 -7.85 -26.12
CA SER A 418 -4.11 -8.75 -26.56
C SER A 418 -4.20 -9.94 -25.60
N GLY A 419 -5.03 -9.79 -24.59
CA GLY A 419 -5.41 -10.88 -23.69
C GLY A 419 -6.33 -11.86 -24.41
N HIS A 420 -5.83 -12.59 -25.42
CA HIS A 420 -6.57 -13.71 -25.97
C HIS A 420 -6.61 -14.83 -24.93
N LYS A 421 -7.81 -15.41 -24.76
CA LYS A 421 -8.06 -16.56 -23.87
C LYS A 421 -6.98 -17.62 -24.09
N GLU A 422 -6.08 -17.78 -23.16
CA GLU A 422 -5.08 -18.86 -23.21
C GLU A 422 -5.79 -20.20 -23.11
N LYS A 423 -5.57 -21.06 -24.12
CA LYS A 423 -5.68 -22.51 -23.92
C LYS A 423 -4.74 -22.90 -22.78
N LYS A 424 -5.24 -23.67 -21.81
CA LYS A 424 -4.52 -24.20 -20.63
C LYS A 424 -3.15 -24.78 -21.01
N LEU A 425 -2.08 -23.98 -20.95
CA LEU A 425 -0.70 -24.45 -21.14
C LEU A 425 0.15 -24.19 -19.89
N GLY A 426 -0.26 -24.76 -18.78
CA GLY A 426 0.56 -24.77 -17.56
C GLY A 426 0.35 -26.08 -16.83
N SER A 427 1.44 -26.81 -16.53
CA SER A 427 1.38 -28.01 -15.71
C SER A 427 0.52 -27.75 -14.46
N VAL A 428 -0.50 -28.58 -14.26
CA VAL A 428 -1.42 -28.55 -13.10
C VAL A 428 -0.62 -28.52 -11.79
N ARG A 429 0.52 -29.20 -11.74
CA ARG A 429 1.45 -29.25 -10.61
C ARG A 429 2.02 -27.87 -10.27
N LYS A 430 2.38 -27.07 -11.30
CA LYS A 430 2.92 -25.70 -11.09
C LYS A 430 1.85 -24.72 -10.64
N LYS A 431 0.62 -24.80 -11.18
CA LYS A 431 -0.51 -24.00 -10.68
C LYS A 431 -0.81 -24.32 -9.21
N ARG A 432 -0.85 -25.60 -8.84
CA ARG A 432 -1.07 -26.05 -7.44
C ARG A 432 0.02 -25.54 -6.51
N LEU A 433 1.29 -25.58 -6.92
CA LEU A 433 2.40 -25.08 -6.11
C LEU A 433 2.29 -23.56 -5.86
N VAL A 434 2.11 -22.75 -6.91
CA VAL A 434 1.95 -21.30 -6.77
C VAL A 434 0.71 -20.94 -5.94
N THR A 435 -0.40 -21.64 -6.14
CA THR A 435 -1.61 -21.44 -5.34
C THR A 435 -1.36 -21.81 -3.88
N GLY A 436 -0.71 -22.95 -3.62
CA GLY A 436 -0.37 -23.38 -2.25
C GLY A 436 0.54 -22.36 -1.53
N MET A 437 1.59 -21.90 -2.20
CA MET A 437 2.48 -20.85 -1.66
C MET A 437 1.72 -19.54 -1.36
N SER A 438 0.85 -19.12 -2.27
CA SER A 438 0.07 -17.89 -2.09
C SER A 438 -0.97 -18.02 -0.98
N VAL A 439 -1.60 -19.19 -0.82
CA VAL A 439 -2.53 -19.47 0.29
C VAL A 439 -1.77 -19.54 1.62
N GLY A 440 -0.59 -20.16 1.63
CA GLY A 440 0.30 -20.18 2.80
C GLY A 440 0.71 -18.76 3.21
N ALA A 441 1.16 -17.94 2.25
CA ALA A 441 1.48 -16.53 2.49
C ALA A 441 0.29 -15.74 3.04
N LEU A 442 -0.90 -15.93 2.47
CA LEU A 442 -2.13 -15.31 2.98
C LEU A 442 -2.44 -15.74 4.42
N GLY A 443 -2.31 -17.05 4.71
CA GLY A 443 -2.51 -17.57 6.07
C GLY A 443 -1.53 -16.96 7.08
N ILE A 444 -0.26 -16.85 6.72
CA ILE A 444 0.77 -16.18 7.52
C ILE A 444 0.43 -14.70 7.72
N CYS A 445 0.06 -13.99 6.66
CA CYS A 445 -0.34 -12.57 6.75
C CYS A 445 -1.53 -12.38 7.69
N ILE A 446 -2.58 -13.21 7.56
CA ILE A 446 -3.76 -13.13 8.44
C ILE A 446 -3.37 -13.45 9.88
N MET A 447 -2.57 -14.48 10.11
CA MET A 447 -2.10 -14.85 11.44
C MET A 447 -1.30 -13.72 12.10
N LEU A 448 -0.32 -13.16 11.39
CA LEU A 448 0.52 -12.07 11.89
C LEU A 448 -0.27 -10.78 12.19
N TYR A 449 -1.39 -10.59 11.50
CA TYR A 449 -2.28 -9.45 11.73
C TYR A 449 -3.30 -9.71 12.84
N ALA A 450 -3.95 -10.88 12.84
CA ALA A 450 -5.04 -11.18 13.74
C ALA A 450 -4.57 -11.51 15.17
N VAL A 451 -3.45 -12.22 15.31
CA VAL A 451 -2.97 -12.66 16.63
C VAL A 451 -2.70 -11.48 17.58
N PRO A 452 -1.99 -10.39 17.19
CA PRO A 452 -1.82 -9.23 18.07
C PRO A 452 -3.10 -8.48 18.41
N LEU A 453 -4.11 -8.53 17.53
CA LEU A 453 -5.42 -7.91 17.79
C LEU A 453 -6.26 -8.74 18.79
N LEU A 454 -6.12 -10.06 18.77
CA LEU A 454 -6.90 -10.98 19.61
C LEU A 454 -6.22 -11.23 20.96
N ILE A 455 -4.90 -11.18 21.02
CA ILE A 455 -4.11 -11.46 22.23
C ILE A 455 -3.46 -10.17 22.71
N THR A 456 -4.18 -9.41 23.51
CA THR A 456 -3.69 -8.15 24.09
C THR A 456 -2.74 -8.35 25.28
N SER A 457 -2.69 -9.55 25.86
CA SER A 457 -1.83 -9.89 27.00
C SER A 457 -0.33 -10.01 26.67
N GLY A 458 0.04 -9.98 25.40
CA GLY A 458 1.44 -10.14 24.94
C GLY A 458 1.96 -11.59 24.98
N ASN A 459 1.22 -12.54 25.52
CA ASN A 459 1.59 -13.96 25.57
C ASN A 459 1.23 -14.66 24.26
N TYR A 460 2.05 -14.47 23.24
CA TYR A 460 1.80 -15.04 21.91
C TYR A 460 2.20 -16.54 21.85
N PRO A 461 1.48 -17.36 21.05
CA PRO A 461 1.87 -18.74 20.78
C PRO A 461 3.29 -18.84 20.23
N SER A 462 4.06 -19.87 20.65
CA SER A 462 5.45 -20.07 20.23
C SER A 462 5.63 -20.14 18.70
N ILE A 463 4.67 -20.75 18.01
CA ILE A 463 4.67 -20.80 16.53
C ILE A 463 4.53 -19.39 15.90
N TYR A 464 3.70 -18.53 16.48
CA TYR A 464 3.59 -17.14 16.05
C TYR A 464 4.93 -16.42 16.20
N VAL A 465 5.55 -16.51 17.39
CA VAL A 465 6.83 -15.87 17.69
C VAL A 465 7.93 -16.38 16.74
N ALA A 466 7.99 -17.69 16.51
CA ALA A 466 8.96 -18.29 15.60
C ALA A 466 8.82 -17.77 14.16
N ILE A 467 7.59 -17.74 13.64
CA ILE A 467 7.33 -17.24 12.27
C ILE A 467 7.60 -15.73 12.21
N ALA A 468 7.11 -14.96 13.18
CA ALA A 468 7.30 -13.51 13.22
C ALA A 468 8.80 -13.15 13.25
N ASN A 469 9.58 -13.78 14.12
CA ASN A 469 11.04 -13.56 14.21
C ASN A 469 11.77 -14.02 12.96
N GLY A 470 11.33 -15.11 12.32
CA GLY A 470 11.92 -15.61 11.09
C GLY A 470 11.74 -14.69 9.88
N ILE A 471 10.68 -13.91 9.81
CA ILE A 471 10.43 -13.01 8.66
C ILE A 471 10.71 -11.54 8.96
N ARG A 472 10.81 -11.16 10.24
CA ARG A 472 11.03 -9.78 10.68
C ARG A 472 12.25 -9.11 10.03
N PRO A 473 13.42 -9.76 9.92
CA PRO A 473 14.60 -9.13 9.33
C PRO A 473 14.46 -8.77 7.85
N LEU A 474 13.49 -9.38 7.15
CA LEU A 474 13.20 -9.15 5.74
C LEU A 474 12.08 -8.12 5.51
N HIS A 475 11.46 -7.63 6.55
CA HIS A 475 10.36 -6.67 6.50
C HIS A 475 9.23 -7.06 5.53
N LEU A 476 8.90 -8.38 5.47
CA LEU A 476 7.89 -8.92 4.56
C LEU A 476 6.47 -8.70 5.04
N PHE A 477 6.30 -8.42 6.32
CA PHE A 477 5.02 -8.12 6.95
C PHE A 477 5.22 -7.11 8.07
N ASN A 478 4.53 -5.97 7.98
CA ASN A 478 4.73 -4.85 8.89
C ASN A 478 3.41 -4.35 9.48
N SER A 479 3.49 -3.67 10.62
CA SER A 479 2.36 -2.98 11.24
C SER A 479 2.28 -1.55 10.72
N TYR A 480 1.07 -1.10 10.45
CA TYR A 480 0.79 0.26 10.00
C TYR A 480 -0.16 0.93 10.99
N GLY A 481 -0.02 2.22 11.20
CA GLY A 481 -0.84 2.98 12.14
C GLY A 481 -0.31 4.39 12.31
N LEU A 482 -0.57 5.24 11.31
CA LEU A 482 -0.11 6.63 11.32
C LEU A 482 -0.99 7.49 12.23
N PHE A 483 -0.35 8.39 12.99
CA PHE A 483 -1.02 9.37 13.84
C PHE A 483 -2.02 8.75 14.82
N ALA A 484 -1.59 7.70 15.51
CA ALA A 484 -2.37 7.08 16.58
C ALA A 484 -2.65 8.09 17.72
N VAL A 485 -1.65 8.90 18.05
CA VAL A 485 -1.72 9.99 19.03
C VAL A 485 -1.35 11.28 18.31
N MET A 486 -2.10 12.35 18.56
CA MET A 486 -1.85 13.66 17.96
C MET A 486 -0.95 14.49 18.87
N THR A 487 0.08 15.09 18.26
CA THR A 487 0.92 16.09 18.93
C THR A 487 0.19 17.42 18.98
N THR A 488 -0.04 17.98 20.14
CA THR A 488 -0.79 19.24 20.32
C THR A 488 0.10 20.49 20.47
N SER A 489 1.42 20.29 20.53
CA SER A 489 2.43 21.35 20.53
C SER A 489 3.50 21.02 19.50
N ARG A 490 4.22 22.01 19.02
CA ARG A 490 5.31 21.84 18.07
C ARG A 490 6.64 22.28 18.70
N PRO A 491 7.32 21.41 19.47
CA PRO A 491 8.70 21.67 19.85
C PRO A 491 9.61 21.56 18.62
N GLU A 492 10.50 22.53 18.46
CA GLU A 492 11.53 22.56 17.42
C GLU A 492 12.90 22.75 18.03
N ILE A 493 13.86 21.95 17.62
CA ILE A 493 15.26 22.04 18.04
C ILE A 493 16.01 22.96 17.10
N ILE A 494 16.63 24.00 17.66
CA ILE A 494 17.59 24.87 16.96
C ILE A 494 18.98 24.56 17.50
N ILE A 495 19.91 24.23 16.60
CA ILE A 495 21.31 23.95 16.92
C ILE A 495 22.12 25.22 16.72
N LEU A 496 22.91 25.58 17.73
CA LEU A 496 23.71 26.80 17.77
C LEU A 496 25.19 26.43 17.92
N GLY A 497 26.04 27.14 17.23
CA GLY A 497 27.49 27.13 17.43
C GLY A 497 27.99 28.43 18.05
N SER A 498 29.10 28.38 18.78
CA SER A 498 29.78 29.55 19.39
C SER A 498 31.27 29.29 19.54
N ASP A 499 32.08 30.36 19.48
CA ASP A 499 33.52 30.32 19.78
C ASP A 499 33.86 30.82 21.18
N ASP A 500 32.95 31.61 21.79
CA ASP A 500 33.16 32.35 23.03
C ASP A 500 32.11 32.06 24.13
N ARG A 501 31.06 31.28 23.83
CA ARG A 501 29.88 31.01 24.67
C ARG A 501 28.96 32.22 24.92
N GLU A 502 29.23 33.35 24.27
CA GLU A 502 28.43 34.55 24.34
C GLU A 502 27.65 34.78 23.05
N ASN A 503 28.32 34.68 21.91
CA ASN A 503 27.75 34.86 20.59
C ASN A 503 27.40 33.48 19.96
N TRP A 504 26.10 33.27 19.77
CA TRP A 504 25.59 31.99 19.27
C TRP A 504 24.94 32.17 17.90
N PHE A 505 25.35 31.35 16.90
CA PHE A 505 24.87 31.40 15.53
C PHE A 505 24.16 30.08 15.17
N PRO A 506 22.92 30.15 14.57
CA PRO A 506 22.15 28.97 14.27
C PRO A 506 22.65 28.27 13.01
N TYR A 507 22.65 26.94 13.04
CA TYR A 507 22.72 26.08 11.87
C TYR A 507 21.30 25.93 11.30
N GLU A 508 21.09 26.36 10.05
CA GLU A 508 19.78 26.28 9.41
C GLU A 508 19.64 24.97 8.64
N PHE A 509 18.48 24.34 8.79
CA PHE A 509 18.10 23.12 8.10
C PHE A 509 17.39 23.48 6.79
N LYS A 510 17.46 22.56 5.79
CA LYS A 510 16.89 22.81 4.47
C LYS A 510 15.37 22.90 4.48
N TRP A 511 14.70 22.09 5.30
CA TRP A 511 13.27 21.87 5.14
C TRP A 511 12.43 22.01 6.41
N LYS A 512 12.99 21.73 7.58
CA LYS A 512 12.27 21.91 8.84
C LYS A 512 12.10 23.39 9.18
N PRO A 513 11.07 23.76 9.97
CA PRO A 513 10.93 25.13 10.47
C PRO A 513 12.18 25.63 11.21
N GLY A 514 12.63 26.81 10.87
CA GLY A 514 13.78 27.50 11.43
C GLY A 514 13.51 29.00 11.53
N ILE A 515 13.88 29.77 10.51
CA ILE A 515 13.57 31.22 10.43
C ILE A 515 12.06 31.40 10.31
N VAL A 516 11.47 32.24 11.14
CA VAL A 516 10.00 32.42 11.26
C VAL A 516 9.34 32.97 9.99
N THR A 517 10.08 33.66 9.16
CA THR A 517 9.60 34.21 7.87
C THR A 517 9.67 33.20 6.74
N ASN A 518 10.33 32.05 6.94
CA ASN A 518 10.44 31.03 5.90
C ASN A 518 9.09 30.36 5.67
N LYS A 519 8.68 30.34 4.40
CA LYS A 519 7.45 29.68 3.96
C LYS A 519 7.61 28.17 4.06
N PRO A 520 6.64 27.43 4.66
CA PRO A 520 6.63 25.97 4.60
C PRO A 520 6.57 25.48 3.16
N GLU A 521 7.48 24.59 2.76
CA GLU A 521 7.65 24.18 1.36
C GLU A 521 7.06 22.82 1.05
N PHE A 522 6.82 22.57 -0.26
CA PHE A 522 6.57 21.23 -0.77
C PHE A 522 7.88 20.51 -0.99
N VAL A 523 8.13 19.45 -0.25
CA VAL A 523 9.34 18.64 -0.30
C VAL A 523 9.07 17.27 -0.93
N ALA A 524 7.89 16.70 -0.67
CA ALA A 524 7.50 15.42 -1.25
C ALA A 524 7.59 15.47 -2.79
N PRO A 525 8.12 14.42 -3.43
CA PRO A 525 8.40 13.07 -2.93
C PRO A 525 9.80 12.87 -2.32
N HIS A 526 10.63 13.90 -2.20
CA HIS A 526 11.91 13.80 -1.50
C HIS A 526 11.69 13.55 0.00
N GLN A 527 12.58 12.76 0.62
CA GLN A 527 12.58 12.48 2.05
C GLN A 527 13.84 13.07 2.69
N PRO A 528 13.78 14.25 3.28
CA PRO A 528 14.90 14.80 4.03
C PRO A 528 14.99 14.07 5.39
N ARG A 529 15.88 13.08 5.45
CA ARG A 529 15.96 12.13 6.56
C ARG A 529 16.37 12.78 7.87
N LEU A 530 17.30 13.71 7.81
CA LEU A 530 17.77 14.44 8.98
C LEU A 530 16.67 15.36 9.55
N ASP A 531 16.01 16.17 8.70
CA ASP A 531 14.94 17.08 9.10
C ASP A 531 13.79 16.34 9.78
N TRP A 532 13.41 15.17 9.25
CA TRP A 532 12.40 14.30 9.85
C TRP A 532 12.84 13.77 11.22
N GLN A 533 14.09 13.35 11.37
CA GLN A 533 14.60 12.83 12.64
C GLN A 533 14.67 13.94 13.70
N MET A 534 14.96 15.18 13.31
CA MET A 534 14.93 16.33 14.21
C MET A 534 13.55 16.55 14.85
N TRP A 535 12.47 16.34 14.08
CA TRP A 535 11.12 16.40 14.63
C TRP A 535 10.87 15.33 15.70
N PHE A 536 11.28 14.07 15.44
CA PHE A 536 11.16 13.01 16.43
C PHE A 536 12.01 13.26 17.66
N ALA A 537 13.22 13.79 17.49
CA ALA A 537 14.08 14.15 18.61
C ALA A 537 13.43 15.21 19.51
N ALA A 538 12.76 16.21 18.92
CA ALA A 538 12.09 17.28 19.65
C ALA A 538 10.94 16.78 20.55
N LEU A 539 10.33 15.63 20.24
CA LEU A 539 9.26 15.02 21.04
C LEU A 539 9.75 14.30 22.30
N SER A 540 11.06 14.22 22.52
CA SER A 540 11.67 13.56 23.68
C SER A 540 12.87 14.35 24.23
N ASN A 541 13.83 13.70 24.86
CA ASN A 541 15.08 14.32 25.34
C ASN A 541 16.28 13.79 24.56
N TYR A 542 17.44 14.47 24.70
CA TYR A 542 18.67 14.08 23.98
C TYR A 542 19.21 12.71 24.39
N GLU A 543 18.95 12.25 25.62
CA GLU A 543 19.39 10.95 26.12
C GLU A 543 18.75 9.79 25.34
N ARG A 544 17.53 9.98 24.85
CA ARG A 544 16.83 9.02 23.98
C ARG A 544 17.20 9.16 22.50
N ASN A 545 17.97 10.19 22.16
CA ASN A 545 18.38 10.49 20.78
C ASN A 545 19.90 10.62 20.68
N PRO A 546 20.68 9.56 20.97
CA PRO A 546 22.15 9.62 20.96
C PRO A 546 22.71 10.02 19.59
N TRP A 547 21.99 9.75 18.51
CA TRP A 547 22.35 10.16 17.15
C TRP A 547 22.46 11.69 17.02
N LEU A 548 21.68 12.47 17.78
CA LEU A 548 21.72 13.93 17.75
C LEU A 548 23.04 14.44 18.35
N ILE A 549 23.51 13.82 19.41
CA ILE A 549 24.83 14.15 20.00
C ILE A 549 25.93 13.85 18.99
N GLN A 550 25.86 12.72 18.29
CA GLN A 550 26.83 12.39 17.24
C GLN A 550 26.77 13.40 16.09
N PHE A 551 25.57 13.85 15.70
CA PHE A 551 25.40 14.90 14.70
C PHE A 551 26.10 16.20 15.14
N MET A 552 25.90 16.64 16.38
CA MET A 552 26.56 17.84 16.92
C MET A 552 28.09 17.67 17.01
N ILE A 553 28.57 16.49 17.39
CA ILE A 553 30.01 16.15 17.38
C ILE A 553 30.58 16.26 15.95
N ARG A 554 29.87 15.74 14.93
CA ARG A 554 30.31 15.85 13.53
C ARG A 554 30.36 17.29 13.04
N LEU A 555 29.45 18.15 13.49
CA LEU A 555 29.49 19.60 13.21
C LEU A 555 30.70 20.27 13.89
N LEU A 556 31.00 19.92 15.16
CA LEU A 556 32.20 20.39 15.88
C LEU A 556 33.50 19.92 15.18
N GLN A 557 33.48 18.76 14.51
CA GLN A 557 34.59 18.23 13.73
C GLN A 557 34.70 18.87 12.35
N GLY A 558 33.70 19.66 11.93
CA GLY A 558 33.64 20.26 10.60
C GLY A 558 33.41 19.22 9.48
N SER A 559 32.70 18.11 9.74
CA SER A 559 32.47 17.04 8.76
C SER A 559 31.75 17.54 7.51
N PRO A 560 32.39 17.56 6.33
CA PRO A 560 31.78 18.10 5.12
C PRO A 560 30.49 17.39 4.72
N PRO A 561 30.39 16.03 4.67
CA PRO A 561 29.14 15.38 4.24
C PRO A 561 27.98 15.61 5.20
N VAL A 562 28.25 15.91 6.48
CA VAL A 562 27.21 16.25 7.45
C VAL A 562 26.76 17.71 7.29
N ILE A 563 27.68 18.62 7.02
CA ILE A 563 27.40 20.03 6.74
C ILE A 563 26.54 20.18 5.47
N GLU A 564 26.80 19.38 4.44
CA GLU A 564 26.02 19.36 3.21
C GLU A 564 24.54 18.97 3.39
N LEU A 565 24.17 18.35 4.52
CA LEU A 565 22.77 18.08 4.85
C LEU A 565 22.01 19.35 5.26
N LEU A 566 22.72 20.40 5.66
CA LEU A 566 22.17 21.67 6.15
C LEU A 566 22.02 22.69 5.01
N GLU A 567 21.18 23.69 5.22
CA GLU A 567 21.04 24.82 4.30
C GLU A 567 22.15 25.83 4.48
N ASN A 568 22.48 26.15 5.74
CA ASN A 568 23.49 27.14 6.07
C ASN A 568 24.41 26.64 7.19
N ASN A 569 25.71 26.80 6.96
CA ASN A 569 26.76 26.62 7.97
C ASN A 569 27.29 28.00 8.38
N PRO A 570 27.05 28.46 9.61
CA PRO A 570 27.54 29.75 10.08
C PRO A 570 29.06 29.79 10.30
N TYR A 571 29.75 28.63 10.19
CA TYR A 571 31.19 28.47 10.40
C TYR A 571 31.87 27.86 9.18
N PRO A 572 31.96 28.58 8.02
CA PRO A 572 32.47 28.00 6.79
C PRO A 572 33.97 27.74 6.79
N GLU A 573 34.77 28.48 7.57
CA GLU A 573 36.23 28.36 7.58
C GLU A 573 36.73 27.40 8.64
N ASN A 574 36.25 27.55 9.88
CA ASN A 574 36.63 26.71 11.02
C ASN A 574 35.38 26.33 11.81
N PRO A 575 35.24 25.06 12.26
CA PRO A 575 34.11 24.66 13.07
C PRO A 575 34.11 25.39 14.42
N PRO A 576 32.93 25.62 15.04
CA PRO A 576 32.83 26.30 16.31
C PRO A 576 33.46 25.50 17.45
N LYS A 577 33.88 26.16 18.51
CA LYS A 577 34.43 25.51 19.71
C LYS A 577 33.35 24.88 20.58
N TYR A 578 32.16 25.50 20.59
CA TYR A 578 31.04 25.09 21.45
C TYR A 578 29.78 24.93 20.63
N MET A 579 28.95 23.96 21.00
CA MET A 579 27.61 23.79 20.43
C MET A 579 26.57 23.60 21.53
N GLN A 580 25.38 24.09 21.30
CA GLN A 580 24.21 23.88 22.13
C GLN A 580 22.96 23.72 21.27
N ALA A 581 22.03 22.92 21.74
CA ALA A 581 20.71 22.82 21.15
C ALA A 581 19.65 23.46 22.10
N LEU A 582 18.76 24.26 21.53
CA LEU A 582 17.65 24.90 22.26
C LEU A 582 16.33 24.40 21.69
N VAL A 583 15.30 24.29 22.54
CA VAL A 583 13.93 23.94 22.14
C VAL A 583 13.06 25.16 22.18
N TYR A 584 12.35 25.39 21.07
CA TYR A 584 11.33 26.43 20.94
C TYR A 584 9.96 25.78 20.72
N ASP A 585 8.89 26.41 21.23
CA ASP A 585 7.52 26.11 20.80
C ASP A 585 7.23 26.95 19.54
N TYR A 586 6.86 26.28 18.46
CA TYR A 586 6.47 26.92 17.20
C TYR A 586 4.96 26.81 17.02
N ARG A 587 4.35 27.87 16.49
CA ARG A 587 2.94 27.91 16.11
C ARG A 587 2.81 28.60 14.78
N PHE A 588 1.87 28.18 13.96
CA PHE A 588 1.52 28.96 12.79
C PHE A 588 1.08 30.37 13.19
N SER A 589 1.49 31.36 12.42
CA SER A 589 0.94 32.70 12.51
C SER A 589 -0.48 32.73 12.00
N ASP A 590 -1.30 33.66 12.47
CA ASP A 590 -2.57 33.97 11.82
C ASP A 590 -2.35 34.86 10.57
N SER A 591 -3.42 35.02 9.78
CA SER A 591 -3.38 35.80 8.54
C SER A 591 -3.03 37.28 8.77
N GLU A 592 -3.43 37.86 9.90
CA GLU A 592 -3.14 39.26 10.26
C GLU A 592 -1.66 39.44 10.58
N THR A 593 -1.11 38.59 11.44
CA THR A 593 0.32 38.59 11.81
C THR A 593 1.19 38.38 10.57
N ARG A 594 0.84 37.43 9.71
CA ARG A 594 1.57 37.15 8.48
C ARG A 594 1.57 38.37 7.55
N ASN A 595 0.43 39.01 7.34
CA ASN A 595 0.32 40.17 6.47
C ASN A 595 1.12 41.37 7.01
N ARG A 596 1.22 41.53 8.33
CA ARG A 596 1.94 42.62 8.99
C ARG A 596 3.45 42.38 9.05
N THR A 597 3.90 41.15 9.34
CA THR A 597 5.29 40.83 9.66
C THR A 597 6.00 39.97 8.60
N GLY A 598 5.28 39.38 7.66
CA GLY A 598 5.78 38.38 6.73
C GLY A 598 6.03 37.01 7.36
N SER A 599 5.77 36.84 8.66
CA SER A 599 6.09 35.60 9.39
C SER A 599 5.04 34.53 9.17
N TRP A 600 5.49 33.34 8.81
CA TRP A 600 4.65 32.12 8.75
C TRP A 600 4.52 31.45 10.10
N TRP A 601 5.46 31.73 11.01
CA TRP A 601 5.58 31.11 12.31
C TRP A 601 5.70 32.16 13.43
N ASN A 602 5.19 31.80 14.61
CA ASN A 602 5.53 32.39 15.87
C ASN A 602 6.37 31.39 16.66
N ARG A 603 7.39 31.83 17.40
CA ARG A 603 8.20 30.94 18.24
C ARG A 603 8.46 31.52 19.62
N LYS A 604 8.56 30.63 20.60
CA LYS A 604 8.91 30.98 21.98
C LYS A 604 9.96 30.01 22.51
N LEU A 605 11.06 30.53 23.06
CA LEU A 605 12.07 29.67 23.70
C LEU A 605 11.44 28.96 24.90
N LEU A 606 11.62 27.65 24.99
CA LEU A 606 11.18 26.82 26.10
C LEU A 606 12.31 26.51 27.07
N ARG A 607 13.39 25.90 26.59
CA ARG A 607 14.51 25.44 27.42
C ARG A 607 15.73 25.08 26.58
N PRO A 608 16.93 24.93 27.16
CA PRO A 608 18.01 24.17 26.56
C PRO A 608 17.59 22.72 26.35
N TYR A 609 17.99 22.16 25.21
CA TYR A 609 17.78 20.73 24.88
C TYR A 609 18.97 19.89 25.30
N THR A 610 20.20 20.38 25.00
CA THR A 610 21.45 19.77 25.41
C THR A 610 22.24 20.65 26.35
N PRO A 611 23.16 20.11 27.15
CA PRO A 611 24.25 20.91 27.72
C PRO A 611 25.08 21.51 26.57
N ILE A 612 25.99 22.43 26.92
CA ILE A 612 26.99 22.94 25.99
C ILE A 612 28.01 21.83 25.74
N LEU A 613 28.20 21.49 24.47
CA LEU A 613 29.16 20.49 24.01
C LEU A 613 30.41 21.15 23.48
N GLN A 614 31.56 20.51 23.70
CA GLN A 614 32.85 20.83 23.10
C GLN A 614 33.61 19.53 22.82
N LEU A 615 34.52 19.53 21.87
CA LEU A 615 35.43 18.40 21.69
C LEU A 615 36.42 18.32 22.85
N PRO A 616 36.83 17.13 23.25
CA PRO A 616 37.99 16.98 24.17
C PRO A 616 39.20 17.65 23.54
N GLU A 617 40.03 18.30 24.40
CA GLU A 617 41.31 18.88 24.00
C GLU A 617 42.29 17.82 23.53
#